data_3335c1e1b49fd90f6aa8ccd239c90806
#
_entry.id   3335c1e1b49fd90f6aa8ccd239c90806
#
_cell.length_a   1.000
_cell.length_b   1.000
_cell.length_c   1.000
_cell.angle_alpha   90.00
_cell.angle_beta   90.00
_cell.angle_gamma   90.00
#
_symmetry.space_group_name_H-M   'P 1'
#
loop_
_entity.id
_entity.type
_entity.pdbx_description
1 polymer ?
#
loop_
_entity_poly.entity_id
_entity_poly.type
_entity_poly.pdbx_seq_one_letter_code
_entity_poly.pdbx_strand_id
1 'polypeptide(L)'
;MLTRGHHRYWQFLLWLFIILTALELALAPFRGLYSSYSSLLGYIGLSVEATLPLPQMFANARSRSCKGFRVSILASWLAGDAMKMFWFFTSVTEIPWAFKLCGMFQAACDAFLGVQYLMYGSGEAKLKDEGVVPEWKGDMQNLAVPSGLQSGRRTPFEKPL
;
A
#
# COMPACT_ATOMS: atom_id res chain seq x y z
N MET A 1 13.88 -18.35 10.11
CA MET A 1 12.43 -18.44 10.47
C MET A 1 11.47 -17.74 9.48
N LEU A 2 11.94 -16.94 8.56
CA LEU A 2 11.15 -16.16 7.58
C LEU A 2 10.51 -16.97 6.44
N THR A 3 11.04 -18.14 6.11
CA THR A 3 10.61 -18.93 4.95
C THR A 3 9.26 -19.65 5.11
N ARG A 4 8.88 -20.02 6.34
CA ARG A 4 7.61 -20.74 6.60
C ARG A 4 6.36 -19.88 6.42
N GLY A 5 6.42 -18.58 6.70
CA GLY A 5 5.29 -17.65 6.51
C GLY A 5 5.01 -17.37 5.04
N HIS A 6 6.07 -17.24 4.24
CA HIS A 6 6.00 -16.97 2.82
C HIS A 6 5.33 -18.14 2.05
N HIS A 7 5.63 -19.37 2.41
CA HIS A 7 5.04 -20.55 1.78
C HIS A 7 3.53 -20.66 2.03
N ARG A 8 3.08 -20.35 3.24
CA ARG A 8 1.64 -20.35 3.60
C ARG A 8 0.86 -19.30 2.87
N TYR A 9 1.44 -18.11 2.68
CA TYR A 9 0.82 -17.02 1.94
C TYR A 9 0.60 -17.40 0.46
N TRP A 10 1.63 -17.96 -0.20
CA TRP A 10 1.51 -18.41 -1.58
C TRP A 10 0.54 -19.59 -1.74
N GLN A 11 0.51 -20.51 -0.80
CA GLN A 11 -0.47 -21.59 -0.78
C GLN A 11 -1.89 -21.05 -0.65
N PHE A 12 -2.12 -20.09 0.24
CA PHE A 12 -3.43 -19.44 0.38
C PHE A 12 -3.88 -18.77 -0.93
N LEU A 13 -3.01 -17.99 -1.58
CA LEU A 13 -3.32 -17.34 -2.85
C LEU A 13 -3.63 -18.34 -3.95
N LEU A 14 -2.86 -19.43 -4.03
CA LEU A 14 -3.06 -20.48 -5.02
C LEU A 14 -4.40 -21.19 -4.80
N TRP A 15 -4.73 -21.56 -3.58
CA TRP A 15 -6.02 -22.16 -3.25
C TRP A 15 -7.18 -21.21 -3.53
N LEU A 16 -7.05 -19.93 -3.17
CA LEU A 16 -8.05 -18.91 -3.47
C LEU A 16 -8.28 -18.80 -4.98
N PHE A 17 -7.21 -18.74 -5.77
CA PHE A 17 -7.28 -18.70 -7.22
C PHE A 17 -7.98 -19.94 -7.81
N ILE A 18 -7.59 -21.14 -7.36
CA ILE A 18 -8.18 -22.39 -7.81
C ILE A 18 -9.68 -22.43 -7.48
N ILE A 19 -10.08 -22.08 -6.26
CA ILE A 19 -11.48 -22.08 -5.82
C ILE A 19 -12.31 -21.08 -6.65
N LEU A 20 -11.83 -19.85 -6.82
CA LEU A 20 -12.53 -18.85 -7.60
C LEU A 20 -12.68 -19.28 -9.08
N THR A 21 -11.61 -19.81 -9.68
CA THR A 21 -11.65 -20.28 -11.07
C THR A 21 -12.58 -21.48 -11.23
N ALA A 22 -12.55 -22.44 -10.31
CA ALA A 22 -13.46 -23.58 -10.35
C ALA A 22 -14.92 -23.16 -10.21
N LEU A 23 -15.20 -22.20 -9.32
CA LEU A 23 -16.54 -21.66 -9.12
C LEU A 23 -17.04 -20.88 -10.34
N GLU A 24 -16.18 -20.09 -10.96
CA GLU A 24 -16.44 -19.38 -12.22
C GLU A 24 -16.84 -20.37 -13.33
N LEU A 25 -16.04 -21.42 -13.55
CA LEU A 25 -16.31 -22.45 -14.54
C LEU A 25 -17.59 -23.24 -14.26
N ALA A 26 -17.85 -23.56 -12.99
CA ALA A 26 -19.05 -24.30 -12.59
C ALA A 26 -20.34 -23.47 -12.76
N LEU A 27 -20.28 -22.15 -12.55
CA LEU A 27 -21.44 -21.27 -12.65
C LEU A 27 -21.66 -20.73 -14.08
N ALA A 28 -20.64 -20.76 -14.94
CA ALA A 28 -20.71 -20.24 -16.31
C ALA A 28 -21.93 -20.73 -17.12
N PRO A 29 -22.36 -22.00 -17.04
CA PRO A 29 -23.56 -22.48 -17.80
C PRO A 29 -24.86 -21.90 -17.27
N PHE A 30 -24.94 -21.45 -16.01
CA PHE A 30 -26.12 -20.93 -15.34
C PHE A 30 -26.17 -19.40 -15.37
N ARG A 31 -26.57 -18.79 -16.48
CA ARG A 31 -26.50 -17.33 -16.70
C ARG A 31 -27.06 -16.48 -15.56
N GLY A 32 -28.20 -16.82 -14.98
CA GLY A 32 -28.81 -16.05 -13.89
C GLY A 32 -28.00 -16.13 -12.61
N LEU A 33 -27.52 -17.31 -12.24
CA LEU A 33 -26.71 -17.55 -11.06
C LEU A 33 -25.32 -16.93 -11.20
N TYR A 34 -24.73 -17.04 -12.39
CA TYR A 34 -23.46 -16.42 -12.75
C TYR A 34 -23.50 -14.90 -12.61
N SER A 35 -24.55 -14.25 -13.12
CA SER A 35 -24.70 -12.79 -13.01
C SER A 35 -24.77 -12.34 -11.54
N SER A 36 -25.53 -13.04 -10.70
CA SER A 36 -25.61 -12.74 -9.27
C SER A 36 -24.30 -12.96 -8.56
N TYR A 37 -23.61 -14.07 -8.85
CA TYR A 37 -22.30 -14.39 -8.30
C TYR A 37 -21.24 -13.34 -8.69
N SER A 38 -21.16 -12.99 -9.96
CA SER A 38 -20.22 -12.00 -10.49
C SER A 38 -20.45 -10.62 -9.85
N SER A 39 -21.72 -10.22 -9.72
CA SER A 39 -22.07 -8.96 -9.04
C SER A 39 -21.67 -8.98 -7.57
N LEU A 40 -21.96 -10.07 -6.86
CA LEU A 40 -21.61 -10.22 -5.44
C LEU A 40 -20.09 -10.16 -5.25
N LEU A 41 -19.33 -10.88 -6.07
CA LEU A 41 -17.87 -10.89 -6.02
C LEU A 41 -17.30 -9.48 -6.31
N GLY A 42 -17.88 -8.78 -7.29
CA GLY A 42 -17.53 -7.40 -7.58
C GLY A 42 -17.79 -6.45 -6.41
N TYR A 43 -18.95 -6.56 -5.75
CA TYR A 43 -19.25 -5.74 -4.57
C TYR A 43 -18.30 -6.02 -3.40
N ILE A 44 -17.98 -7.29 -3.13
CA ILE A 44 -17.02 -7.66 -2.08
C ILE A 44 -15.65 -7.08 -2.42
N GLY A 45 -15.16 -7.29 -3.64
CA GLY A 45 -13.85 -6.79 -4.08
C GLY A 45 -13.74 -5.27 -3.93
N LEU A 46 -14.73 -4.53 -4.44
CA LEU A 46 -14.78 -3.08 -4.34
C LEU A 46 -14.87 -2.58 -2.88
N SER A 47 -15.65 -3.28 -2.05
CA SER A 47 -15.78 -2.92 -0.63
C SER A 47 -14.46 -3.08 0.10
N VAL A 48 -13.73 -4.17 -0.15
CA VAL A 48 -12.40 -4.39 0.41
C VAL A 48 -11.45 -3.31 -0.09
N GLU A 49 -11.41 -3.05 -1.39
CA GLU A 49 -10.57 -2.01 -1.99
C GLU A 49 -10.86 -0.63 -1.38
N ALA A 50 -12.12 -0.25 -1.23
CA ALA A 50 -12.53 1.03 -0.66
C ALA A 50 -12.13 1.21 0.82
N THR A 51 -11.93 0.12 1.56
CA THR A 51 -11.53 0.17 2.97
C THR A 51 -10.00 0.24 3.16
N LEU A 52 -9.20 -0.07 2.12
CA LEU A 52 -7.73 -0.06 2.21
C LEU A 52 -7.12 1.26 2.69
N PRO A 53 -7.59 2.45 2.28
CA PRO A 53 -7.04 3.71 2.76
C PRO A 53 -7.35 4.02 4.22
N LEU A 54 -8.43 3.46 4.78
CA LEU A 54 -8.92 3.81 6.12
C LEU A 54 -7.89 3.57 7.23
N PRO A 55 -7.23 2.39 7.33
CA PRO A 55 -6.22 2.17 8.37
C PRO A 55 -5.09 3.20 8.33
N GLN A 56 -4.67 3.59 7.12
CA GLN A 56 -3.62 4.58 6.94
C GLN A 56 -4.10 5.98 7.34
N MET A 57 -5.33 6.34 6.97
CA MET A 57 -5.95 7.61 7.39
C MET A 57 -5.99 7.74 8.92
N PHE A 58 -6.43 6.69 9.62
CA PHE A 58 -6.48 6.67 11.09
C PHE A 58 -5.08 6.73 11.71
N ALA A 59 -4.12 5.98 11.17
CA ALA A 59 -2.75 6.00 11.65
C ALA A 59 -2.13 7.39 11.51
N ASN A 60 -2.29 8.04 10.36
CA ASN A 60 -1.77 9.38 10.09
C ASN A 60 -2.45 10.44 10.99
N ALA A 61 -3.77 10.35 11.17
CA ALA A 61 -4.53 11.26 12.04
C ALA A 61 -4.08 11.14 13.50
N ARG A 62 -3.86 9.91 13.98
CA ARG A 62 -3.43 9.65 15.36
C ARG A 62 -1.99 10.09 15.63
N SER A 63 -1.08 9.82 14.67
CA SER A 63 0.34 10.17 14.81
C SER A 63 0.65 11.62 14.43
N ARG A 64 -0.29 12.32 13.77
CA ARG A 64 -0.08 13.63 13.14
C ARG A 64 1.18 13.67 12.27
N SER A 65 1.48 12.55 11.61
CA SER A 65 2.68 12.37 10.80
C SER A 65 2.41 11.34 9.71
N CYS A 66 2.91 11.60 8.50
CA CYS A 66 2.87 10.66 7.38
C CYS A 66 4.23 9.96 7.21
N LYS A 67 4.94 9.66 8.32
CA LYS A 67 6.26 9.03 8.31
C LYS A 67 6.20 7.67 7.60
N GLY A 68 7.09 7.48 6.63
CA GLY A 68 7.17 6.23 5.85
C GLY A 68 6.21 6.15 4.66
N PHE A 69 5.31 7.10 4.48
CA PHE A 69 4.41 7.15 3.34
C PHE A 69 5.06 7.91 2.17
N ARG A 70 5.14 7.26 1.00
CA ARG A 70 5.77 7.85 -0.19
C ARG A 70 4.75 8.58 -1.06
N VAL A 71 5.07 9.81 -1.44
CA VAL A 71 4.24 10.64 -2.34
C VAL A 71 3.96 9.94 -3.67
N SER A 72 4.94 9.20 -4.20
CA SER A 72 4.78 8.49 -5.47
C SER A 72 3.67 7.43 -5.42
N ILE A 73 3.50 6.76 -4.29
CA ILE A 73 2.42 5.77 -4.09
C ILE A 73 1.06 6.49 -4.07
N LEU A 74 0.96 7.59 -3.33
CA LEU A 74 -0.25 8.40 -3.27
C LEU A 74 -0.63 8.96 -4.65
N ALA A 75 0.33 9.47 -5.39
CA ALA A 75 0.10 9.98 -6.76
C ALA A 75 -0.40 8.86 -7.70
N SER A 76 0.17 7.66 -7.59
CA SER A 76 -0.31 6.49 -8.34
C SER A 76 -1.75 6.11 -7.98
N TRP A 77 -2.11 6.15 -6.70
CA TRP A 77 -3.47 5.83 -6.26
C TRP A 77 -4.47 6.87 -6.77
N LEU A 78 -4.19 8.15 -6.59
CA LEU A 78 -5.04 9.23 -7.11
C LEU A 78 -5.19 9.18 -8.63
N ALA A 79 -4.12 8.87 -9.36
CA ALA A 79 -4.19 8.72 -10.82
C ALA A 79 -5.05 7.50 -11.21
N GLY A 80 -4.93 6.38 -10.50
CA GLY A 80 -5.76 5.19 -10.68
C GLY A 80 -7.24 5.48 -10.42
N ASP A 81 -7.55 6.19 -9.35
CA ASP A 81 -8.92 6.58 -9.01
C ASP A 81 -9.52 7.52 -10.06
N ALA A 82 -8.76 8.51 -10.51
CA ALA A 82 -9.20 9.41 -11.58
C ALA A 82 -9.54 8.63 -12.85
N MET A 83 -8.70 7.67 -13.23
CA MET A 83 -8.89 6.82 -14.39
C MET A 83 -10.11 5.90 -14.23
N LYS A 84 -10.30 5.31 -13.03
CA LYS A 84 -11.48 4.51 -12.67
C LYS A 84 -12.76 5.32 -12.75
N MET A 85 -12.77 6.54 -12.19
CA MET A 85 -13.92 7.45 -12.24
C MET A 85 -14.22 7.86 -13.68
N PHE A 86 -13.22 8.24 -14.45
CA PHE A 86 -13.39 8.56 -15.85
C PHE A 86 -14.08 7.40 -16.60
N TRP A 87 -13.60 6.16 -16.42
CA TRP A 87 -14.18 4.99 -17.02
C TRP A 87 -15.62 4.75 -16.56
N PHE A 88 -15.92 4.86 -15.28
CA PHE A 88 -17.27 4.62 -14.74
C PHE A 88 -18.32 5.60 -15.27
N PHE A 89 -17.91 6.83 -15.60
CA PHE A 89 -18.85 7.85 -16.10
C PHE A 89 -18.89 7.94 -17.63
N THR A 90 -17.86 7.47 -18.34
CA THR A 90 -17.80 7.52 -19.82
C THR A 90 -18.12 6.18 -20.48
N SER A 91 -18.17 5.08 -19.75
CA SER A 91 -18.47 3.76 -20.28
C SER A 91 -19.87 3.72 -20.92
N VAL A 92 -19.93 3.15 -22.12
CA VAL A 92 -21.21 2.88 -22.82
C VAL A 92 -22.03 1.80 -22.11
N THR A 93 -21.35 0.91 -21.36
CA THR A 93 -22.01 -0.13 -20.56
C THR A 93 -22.53 0.47 -19.27
N GLU A 94 -23.79 0.21 -18.94
CA GLU A 94 -24.38 0.66 -17.69
C GLU A 94 -23.72 -0.02 -16.49
N ILE A 95 -22.91 0.75 -15.77
CA ILE A 95 -22.26 0.32 -14.54
C ILE A 95 -23.20 0.59 -13.36
N PRO A 96 -23.52 -0.40 -12.50
CA PRO A 96 -24.40 -0.20 -11.36
C PRO A 96 -23.93 0.94 -10.44
N TRP A 97 -24.88 1.72 -9.94
CA TRP A 97 -24.58 2.87 -9.08
C TRP A 97 -23.77 2.53 -7.82
N ALA A 98 -23.93 1.32 -7.30
CA ALA A 98 -23.16 0.88 -6.14
C ALA A 98 -21.66 0.85 -6.42
N PHE A 99 -21.23 0.47 -7.62
CA PHE A 99 -19.83 0.53 -8.04
C PHE A 99 -19.32 1.97 -8.13
N LYS A 100 -20.14 2.87 -8.70
CA LYS A 100 -19.80 4.29 -8.81
C LYS A 100 -19.64 4.93 -7.42
N LEU A 101 -20.57 4.66 -6.50
CA LEU A 101 -20.52 5.17 -5.13
C LEU A 101 -19.32 4.65 -4.37
N CYS A 102 -19.02 3.35 -4.48
CA CYS A 102 -17.86 2.75 -3.83
C CYS A 102 -16.53 3.34 -4.34
N GLY A 103 -16.41 3.51 -5.66
CA GLY A 103 -15.24 4.16 -6.26
C GLY A 103 -15.10 5.63 -5.88
N MET A 104 -16.22 6.38 -5.79
CA MET A 104 -16.19 7.76 -5.29
C MET A 104 -15.77 7.85 -3.83
N PHE A 105 -16.23 6.92 -2.99
CA PHE A 105 -15.81 6.85 -1.59
C PHE A 105 -14.30 6.59 -1.47
N GLN A 106 -13.78 5.62 -2.24
CA GLN A 106 -12.34 5.34 -2.29
C GLN A 106 -11.54 6.56 -2.73
N ALA A 107 -11.92 7.19 -3.84
CA ALA A 107 -11.26 8.40 -4.34
C ALA A 107 -11.28 9.55 -3.31
N ALA A 108 -12.38 9.69 -2.56
CA ALA A 108 -12.47 10.68 -1.47
C ALA A 108 -11.51 10.35 -0.32
N CYS A 109 -11.38 9.07 0.05
CA CYS A 109 -10.43 8.64 1.07
C CYS A 109 -8.97 8.88 0.65
N ASP A 110 -8.62 8.58 -0.60
CA ASP A 110 -7.27 8.78 -1.12
C ASP A 110 -6.95 10.27 -1.28
N ALA A 111 -7.92 11.09 -1.69
CA ALA A 111 -7.78 12.55 -1.67
C ALA A 111 -7.58 13.09 -0.25
N PHE A 112 -8.30 12.55 0.74
CA PHE A 112 -8.11 12.92 2.15
C PHE A 112 -6.73 12.53 2.67
N LEU A 113 -6.19 11.36 2.29
CA LEU A 113 -4.80 11.00 2.56
C LEU A 113 -3.82 12.02 1.96
N GLY A 114 -4.12 12.52 0.75
CA GLY A 114 -3.36 13.60 0.12
C GLY A 114 -3.36 14.87 0.95
N VAL A 115 -4.53 15.29 1.45
CA VAL A 115 -4.65 16.43 2.35
C VAL A 115 -3.87 16.21 3.65
N GLN A 116 -3.99 15.03 4.26
CA GLN A 116 -3.21 14.69 5.45
C GLN A 116 -1.70 14.77 5.19
N TYR A 117 -1.25 14.31 4.02
CA TYR A 117 0.15 14.41 3.64
C TYR A 117 0.64 15.86 3.53
N LEU A 118 -0.18 16.74 2.94
CA LEU A 118 0.13 18.17 2.85
C LEU A 118 0.14 18.85 4.23
N MET A 119 -0.76 18.43 5.13
CA MET A 119 -0.86 19.02 6.48
C MET A 119 0.22 18.54 7.44
N TYR A 120 0.55 17.25 7.42
CA TYR A 120 1.46 16.65 8.40
C TYR A 120 2.89 16.48 7.87
N GLY A 121 3.09 16.57 6.57
CA GLY A 121 4.38 16.39 5.91
C GLY A 121 4.89 14.94 5.95
N SER A 122 6.01 14.71 5.29
CA SER A 122 6.63 13.37 5.21
C SER A 122 7.37 12.95 6.49
N GLY A 123 7.40 13.74 7.52
CA GLY A 123 8.22 13.48 8.71
C GLY A 123 9.74 13.51 8.45
N GLU A 124 10.18 13.28 7.21
CA GLU A 124 11.59 13.41 6.83
C GLU A 124 12.09 14.86 6.88
N ALA A 125 11.21 15.82 6.61
CA ALA A 125 11.56 17.24 6.71
C ALA A 125 11.87 17.64 8.15
N LYS A 126 11.10 17.14 9.13
CA LYS A 126 11.34 17.38 10.56
C LYS A 126 12.62 16.72 11.07
N LEU A 127 12.92 15.49 10.60
CA LEU A 127 14.14 14.77 10.99
C LEU A 127 15.40 15.43 10.42
N LYS A 128 15.31 16.07 9.25
CA LYS A 128 16.41 16.84 8.68
C LYS A 128 16.69 18.12 9.46
N ASP A 129 15.62 18.74 9.96
CA ASP A 129 15.75 20.00 10.73
C ASP A 129 16.26 19.74 12.16
N GLU A 130 15.96 18.57 12.73
CA GLU A 130 16.46 18.14 14.05
C GLU A 130 17.84 17.46 14.00
N GLY A 131 18.47 17.31 12.83
CA GLY A 131 19.78 16.67 12.65
C GLY A 131 19.80 15.17 12.99
N VAL A 132 18.64 14.56 13.17
CA VAL A 132 18.51 13.13 13.49
C VAL A 132 18.60 12.31 12.22
N VAL A 133 19.68 11.58 12.04
CA VAL A 133 19.84 10.63 10.94
C VAL A 133 18.88 9.45 11.19
N PRO A 134 17.96 9.12 10.27
CA PRO A 134 17.07 7.97 10.44
C PRO A 134 17.89 6.68 10.63
N GLU A 135 17.52 5.87 11.61
CA GLU A 135 18.21 4.64 12.00
C GLU A 135 18.46 3.69 10.81
N TRP A 136 17.49 3.59 9.87
CA TRP A 136 17.64 2.79 8.66
C TRP A 136 18.74 3.25 7.68
N LYS A 137 19.11 4.55 7.70
CA LYS A 137 20.24 5.06 6.91
C LYS A 137 21.58 4.65 7.53
N GLY A 138 21.63 4.54 8.85
CA GLY A 138 22.79 4.01 9.56
C GLY A 138 23.04 2.55 9.22
N ASP A 139 22.00 1.75 9.18
CA ASP A 139 22.10 0.32 8.85
C ASP A 139 22.52 0.08 7.40
N MET A 140 22.03 0.86 6.44
CA MET A 140 22.46 0.75 5.04
C MET A 140 23.93 1.21 4.85
N GLN A 141 24.37 2.20 5.59
CA GLN A 141 25.75 2.67 5.53
C GLN A 141 26.73 1.63 6.12
N ASN A 142 26.31 0.94 7.17
CA ASN A 142 27.07 -0.16 7.78
C ASN A 142 27.12 -1.40 6.87
N LEU A 143 26.09 -1.64 6.08
CA LEU A 143 26.05 -2.74 5.10
C LEU A 143 26.88 -2.44 3.84
N ALA A 144 27.04 -1.16 3.48
CA ALA A 144 27.78 -0.74 2.29
C ALA A 144 29.30 -0.64 2.48
N VAL A 145 29.79 -0.68 3.73
CA VAL A 145 31.23 -0.65 4.03
C VAL A 145 31.72 -2.09 4.22
N PRO A 146 32.54 -2.64 3.30
CA PRO A 146 33.16 -3.93 3.51
C PRO A 146 34.00 -3.91 4.79
N SER A 147 33.82 -4.90 5.65
CA SER A 147 34.46 -5.07 6.96
C SER A 147 35.99 -5.10 6.95
N GLY A 148 36.62 -4.98 5.79
CA GLY A 148 38.08 -4.92 5.63
C GLY A 148 38.73 -3.54 5.73
N LEU A 149 37.93 -2.45 5.77
CA LEU A 149 38.47 -1.07 5.78
C LEU A 149 38.41 -0.37 7.13
N GLN A 150 37.98 -1.05 8.21
CA GLN A 150 37.96 -0.49 9.56
C GLN A 150 39.32 -0.58 10.31
N SER A 151 40.38 -1.07 9.68
CA SER A 151 41.71 -1.19 10.28
C SER A 151 42.53 0.10 10.16
N GLY A 152 42.02 1.24 10.60
CA GLY A 152 42.73 2.51 10.51
C GLY A 152 42.39 3.55 11.57
N ARG A 153 41.52 3.22 12.52
CA ARG A 153 41.24 4.16 13.61
C ARG A 153 42.25 3.97 14.75
N ARG A 154 43.37 4.73 14.70
CA ARG A 154 44.33 4.85 15.81
C ARG A 154 43.58 5.29 17.07
N THR A 155 43.71 4.52 18.12
CA THR A 155 43.24 4.89 19.45
C THR A 155 44.04 6.10 19.97
N PRO A 156 43.40 7.08 20.64
CA PRO A 156 44.07 8.31 21.10
C PRO A 156 44.92 8.14 22.38
N PHE A 157 45.27 6.92 22.75
CA PHE A 157 45.97 6.62 23.98
C PHE A 157 47.25 5.80 23.73
N GLU A 158 48.21 6.40 23.04
CA GLU A 158 49.60 5.96 23.16
C GLU A 158 50.47 7.19 23.44
N LYS A 159 50.73 7.44 24.73
CA LYS A 159 51.79 8.36 25.18
C LYS A 159 53.12 7.66 24.94
N PRO A 160 54.12 8.31 24.29
CA PRO A 160 55.48 7.80 24.27
C PRO A 160 56.10 7.98 25.65
N LEU A 161 56.80 6.97 26.11
CA LEU A 161 57.75 7.01 27.21
C LEU A 161 58.98 7.81 26.82
#